data_ba5054271e7a258d5aacf0ebcc541af3
#
_entry.id   ba5054271e7a258d5aacf0ebcc541af3
#
_cell.length_a   1.000
_cell.length_b   1.000
_cell.length_c   1.000
_cell.angle_alpha   90.00
_cell.angle_beta   90.00
_cell.angle_gamma   90.00
#
_symmetry.space_group_name_H-M   'P 1'
#
loop_
_entity.id
_entity.type
_entity.pdbx_description
1 polymer ?
#
loop_
_entity_poly.entity_id
_entity_poly.type
_entity_poly.pdbx_seq_one_letter_code
_entity_poly.pdbx_strand_id
1 'polypeptide(L)'
;GAGGGIIGLIVIAAIVILPQLLGSSGDGDIDPAVGESAGPTACVTEIEQIVCGAVDDVSLYWERQYPESFQGTFPGTDTVFFAGATQTGCGRASAQIGPFYCPVDQLVYFDLDFLQQLQDEFGATGDLAAQYIVAHEYGHHVQNVTGISDRVRQLQGRAPGSANEFSVALELQADCFAGAWASSVAERDLFDRPGEIEEALLAAEAVGDDRILESAGQEIDPESFTHGSAEQRRQWFQTGLDTGDPEQCRTFNGALAP
;
A
#
# COMPACT_ATOMS: atom_id res chain seq x y z
N GLY A 1 30.38 7.31 24.04
CA GLY A 1 29.71 6.11 23.65
C GLY A 1 28.70 6.45 22.55
N ALA A 2 29.00 6.08 21.29
CA ALA A 2 28.12 6.26 20.16
C ALA A 2 27.08 5.14 20.19
N GLY A 3 25.82 5.47 20.38
CA GLY A 3 24.68 4.60 20.12
C GLY A 3 24.23 4.82 18.68
N GLY A 4 24.71 3.98 17.76
CA GLY A 4 24.16 3.90 16.42
C GLY A 4 22.83 3.17 16.48
N GLY A 5 21.71 3.89 16.42
CA GLY A 5 20.42 3.32 16.16
C GLY A 5 20.39 2.81 14.72
N ILE A 6 20.19 1.51 14.57
CA ILE A 6 19.88 0.91 13.27
C ILE A 6 18.43 1.37 12.98
N ILE A 7 18.30 2.37 12.11
CA ILE A 7 17.00 2.71 11.52
C ILE A 7 16.66 1.53 10.61
N GLY A 8 15.72 0.70 11.07
CA GLY A 8 15.18 -0.38 10.27
C GLY A 8 14.48 0.25 9.06
N LEU A 9 14.95 -0.07 7.87
CA LEU A 9 14.34 0.37 6.62
C LEU A 9 12.94 -0.25 6.52
N ILE A 10 11.91 0.57 6.66
CA ILE A 10 10.54 0.16 6.34
C ILE A 10 10.42 0.21 4.83
N VAL A 11 10.54 -0.93 4.17
CA VAL A 11 10.30 -1.06 2.73
C VAL A 11 8.85 -1.49 2.55
N ILE A 12 7.96 -0.56 2.29
CA ILE A 12 6.62 -0.89 1.79
C ILE A 12 6.80 -1.20 0.31
N ALA A 13 6.90 -2.48 -0.02
CA ALA A 13 7.03 -2.91 -1.40
C ALA A 13 5.64 -3.29 -1.91
N ALA A 14 4.99 -2.38 -2.64
CA ALA A 14 3.93 -2.80 -3.53
C ALA A 14 4.56 -3.71 -4.59
N ILE A 15 4.38 -5.02 -4.44
CA ILE A 15 4.91 -5.99 -5.39
C ILE A 15 4.06 -5.96 -6.66
N VAL A 16 4.43 -5.10 -7.58
CA VAL A 16 4.12 -5.36 -8.99
C VAL A 16 5.04 -6.52 -9.40
N ILE A 17 4.57 -7.76 -9.23
CA ILE A 17 5.33 -8.95 -9.60
C ILE A 17 5.54 -8.92 -11.11
N LEU A 18 6.72 -8.48 -11.51
CA LEU A 18 7.26 -8.82 -12.81
C LEU A 18 7.48 -10.34 -12.82
N PRO A 19 6.91 -11.10 -13.75
CA PRO A 19 7.21 -12.53 -13.84
C PRO A 19 8.69 -12.68 -14.21
N GLN A 20 9.55 -12.96 -13.26
CA GLN A 20 10.87 -13.49 -13.55
C GLN A 20 10.69 -14.94 -14.03
N LEU A 21 10.46 -15.10 -15.34
CA LEU A 21 10.74 -16.34 -16.04
C LEU A 21 12.25 -16.55 -15.97
N LEU A 22 12.66 -17.60 -15.28
CA LEU A 22 13.62 -18.61 -15.75
C LEU A 22 14.23 -19.37 -14.56
N GLY A 23 13.73 -20.55 -14.38
CA GLY A 23 14.48 -21.77 -14.23
C GLY A 23 15.51 -21.87 -13.09
N SER A 24 15.17 -22.59 -12.03
CA SER A 24 16.05 -23.60 -11.47
C SER A 24 15.23 -24.64 -10.72
N SER A 25 15.21 -25.83 -11.25
CA SER A 25 14.75 -27.06 -10.58
C SER A 25 15.69 -27.37 -9.42
N GLY A 26 15.14 -27.37 -8.22
CA GLY A 26 15.79 -27.89 -7.03
C GLY A 26 14.71 -28.53 -6.16
N ASP A 27 14.60 -29.86 -6.23
CA ASP A 27 13.84 -30.65 -5.28
C ASP A 27 14.43 -30.45 -3.88
N GLY A 28 13.71 -29.74 -3.04
CA GLY A 28 13.93 -29.67 -1.61
C GLY A 28 12.59 -29.83 -0.94
N ASP A 29 12.46 -30.90 -0.15
CA ASP A 29 11.29 -31.18 0.69
C ASP A 29 10.89 -29.94 1.48
N ILE A 30 9.71 -29.38 1.15
CA ILE A 30 9.15 -28.22 1.83
C ILE A 30 8.25 -28.78 2.93
N ASP A 31 8.71 -28.64 4.16
CA ASP A 31 7.87 -28.78 5.35
C ASP A 31 6.81 -27.63 5.28
N PRO A 32 5.52 -27.93 5.19
CA PRO A 32 4.51 -26.90 5.13
C PRO A 32 4.23 -26.38 6.54
N ALA A 33 5.08 -25.48 7.04
CA ALA A 33 4.65 -24.59 8.10
C ALA A 33 3.67 -23.60 7.46
N VAL A 34 2.42 -24.02 7.34
CA VAL A 34 1.29 -23.17 7.02
C VAL A 34 1.20 -22.17 8.16
N GLY A 35 1.60 -20.92 7.93
CA GLY A 35 1.26 -19.84 8.82
C GLY A 35 -0.27 -19.85 8.96
N GLU A 36 -0.77 -19.98 10.18
CA GLU A 36 -2.20 -19.88 10.44
C GLU A 36 -2.65 -18.52 9.93
N SER A 37 -3.52 -18.53 8.92
CA SER A 37 -4.31 -17.36 8.61
C SER A 37 -5.09 -17.03 9.88
N ALA A 38 -4.71 -15.96 10.56
CA ALA A 38 -5.45 -15.49 11.71
C ALA A 38 -6.83 -15.03 11.18
N GLY A 39 -7.84 -15.86 11.41
CA GLY A 39 -9.24 -15.48 11.21
C GLY A 39 -9.62 -14.32 12.14
N PRO A 40 -10.90 -13.96 12.29
CA PRO A 40 -11.40 -12.76 12.97
C PRO A 40 -11.01 -12.58 14.46
N THR A 41 -10.08 -13.36 14.97
CA THR A 41 -9.44 -13.22 16.29
C THR A 41 -8.19 -12.33 16.28
N ALA A 42 -7.84 -11.71 15.15
CA ALA A 42 -6.58 -10.98 14.99
C ALA A 42 -6.60 -9.53 15.56
N CYS A 43 -7.76 -8.94 15.89
CA CYS A 43 -7.84 -7.57 16.38
C CYS A 43 -7.67 -7.52 17.92
N VAL A 44 -6.55 -7.97 18.43
CA VAL A 44 -6.31 -8.14 19.88
C VAL A 44 -5.46 -7.00 20.44
N THR A 45 -4.38 -6.63 19.78
CA THR A 45 -3.51 -5.53 20.18
C THR A 45 -4.08 -4.19 19.73
N GLU A 46 -3.60 -3.09 20.33
CA GLU A 46 -4.05 -1.74 19.98
C GLU A 46 -3.85 -1.44 18.50
N ILE A 47 -2.66 -1.72 17.96
CA ILE A 47 -2.37 -1.48 16.54
C ILE A 47 -3.20 -2.38 15.61
N GLU A 48 -3.43 -3.65 16.00
CA GLU A 48 -4.32 -4.52 15.23
C GLU A 48 -5.76 -3.98 15.22
N GLN A 49 -6.25 -3.43 16.34
CA GLN A 49 -7.59 -2.82 16.42
C GLN A 49 -7.70 -1.58 15.52
N ILE A 50 -6.65 -0.75 15.45
CA ILE A 50 -6.58 0.39 14.54
C ILE A 50 -6.66 -0.07 13.09
N VAL A 51 -5.84 -1.07 12.71
CA VAL A 51 -5.85 -1.63 11.34
C VAL A 51 -7.18 -2.28 11.01
N CYS A 52 -7.77 -3.06 11.92
CA CYS A 52 -9.08 -3.68 11.71
C CYS A 52 -10.19 -2.61 11.54
N GLY A 53 -10.18 -1.56 12.37
CA GLY A 53 -11.11 -0.44 12.23
C GLY A 53 -10.95 0.29 10.89
N ALA A 54 -9.71 0.47 10.44
CA ALA A 54 -9.43 1.05 9.13
C ALA A 54 -9.90 0.15 7.98
N VAL A 55 -9.69 -1.16 8.07
CA VAL A 55 -10.20 -2.15 7.09
C VAL A 55 -11.72 -2.05 6.94
N ASP A 56 -12.44 -2.02 8.05
CA ASP A 56 -13.90 -1.89 8.05
C ASP A 56 -14.33 -0.55 7.42
N ASP A 57 -13.69 0.56 7.81
CA ASP A 57 -14.06 1.89 7.34
C ASP A 57 -13.73 2.11 5.86
N VAL A 58 -12.55 1.67 5.40
CA VAL A 58 -12.15 1.75 3.99
C VAL A 58 -13.04 0.86 3.12
N SER A 59 -13.42 -0.33 3.61
CA SER A 59 -14.38 -1.21 2.90
C SER A 59 -15.73 -0.52 2.73
N LEU A 60 -16.28 0.06 3.80
CA LEU A 60 -17.55 0.80 3.77
C LEU A 60 -17.48 2.06 2.89
N TYR A 61 -16.32 2.71 2.83
CA TYR A 61 -16.08 3.83 1.92
C TYR A 61 -16.18 3.36 0.47
N TRP A 62 -15.46 2.30 0.08
CA TRP A 62 -15.47 1.80 -1.28
C TRP A 62 -16.80 1.15 -1.69
N GLU A 63 -17.54 0.52 -0.78
CA GLU A 63 -18.89 0.04 -1.06
C GLU A 63 -19.83 1.16 -1.54
N ARG A 64 -19.64 2.38 -1.01
CA ARG A 64 -20.45 3.56 -1.39
C ARG A 64 -19.84 4.28 -2.60
N GLN A 65 -18.53 4.50 -2.59
CA GLN A 65 -17.86 5.34 -3.58
C GLN A 65 -17.60 4.62 -4.91
N TYR A 66 -17.36 3.31 -4.89
CA TYR A 66 -17.05 2.54 -6.08
C TYR A 66 -18.12 2.61 -7.16
N PRO A 67 -19.43 2.40 -6.88
CA PRO A 67 -20.48 2.52 -7.90
C PRO A 67 -20.67 3.96 -8.41
N GLU A 68 -20.24 4.97 -7.66
CA GLU A 68 -20.29 6.37 -8.07
C GLU A 68 -19.16 6.74 -9.02
N SER A 69 -17.92 6.26 -8.76
CA SER A 69 -16.74 6.56 -9.55
C SER A 69 -16.44 5.55 -10.66
N PHE A 70 -16.90 4.32 -10.49
CA PHE A 70 -16.67 3.21 -11.42
C PHE A 70 -17.98 2.49 -11.74
N GLN A 71 -17.95 1.54 -12.66
CA GLN A 71 -19.16 0.77 -12.98
C GLN A 71 -19.27 -0.49 -12.12
N GLY A 72 -20.47 -0.80 -11.65
CA GLY A 72 -20.77 -2.02 -10.90
C GLY A 72 -20.74 -1.84 -9.39
N THR A 73 -20.59 -2.94 -8.68
CA THR A 73 -20.49 -2.98 -7.21
C THR A 73 -19.08 -3.28 -6.79
N PHE A 74 -18.65 -2.73 -5.67
CA PHE A 74 -17.34 -3.04 -5.11
C PHE A 74 -17.23 -4.52 -4.76
N PRO A 75 -16.26 -5.27 -5.30
CA PRO A 75 -16.17 -6.71 -5.03
C PRO A 75 -15.73 -7.05 -3.61
N GLY A 76 -15.14 -6.09 -2.91
CA GLY A 76 -14.55 -6.32 -1.60
C GLY A 76 -13.20 -7.06 -1.67
N THR A 77 -12.48 -7.06 -0.56
CA THR A 77 -11.27 -7.85 -0.33
C THR A 77 -11.19 -8.24 1.14
N ASP A 78 -10.54 -9.35 1.43
CA ASP A 78 -10.24 -9.74 2.80
C ASP A 78 -8.80 -9.35 3.18
N THR A 79 -8.57 -9.20 4.47
CA THR A 79 -7.27 -8.89 5.04
C THR A 79 -6.71 -10.08 5.80
N VAL A 80 -5.44 -10.39 5.56
CA VAL A 80 -4.71 -11.47 6.21
C VAL A 80 -3.59 -10.92 7.07
N PHE A 81 -3.62 -11.20 8.37
CA PHE A 81 -2.51 -10.92 9.27
C PHE A 81 -1.58 -12.12 9.34
N PHE A 82 -0.28 -11.89 9.29
CA PHE A 82 0.72 -12.94 9.41
C PHE A 82 1.93 -12.46 10.23
N ALA A 83 2.77 -13.39 10.68
CA ALA A 83 4.01 -13.08 11.38
C ALA A 83 5.19 -13.78 10.68
N GLY A 84 6.22 -13.02 10.37
CA GLY A 84 7.49 -13.50 9.80
C GLY A 84 7.42 -13.89 8.34
N ALA A 85 6.57 -14.83 7.93
CA ALA A 85 6.39 -15.22 6.53
C ALA A 85 5.05 -15.89 6.27
N THR A 86 4.51 -15.71 5.06
CA THR A 86 3.29 -16.36 4.62
C THR A 86 3.36 -16.79 3.16
N GLN A 87 2.46 -17.68 2.75
CA GLN A 87 2.24 -18.04 1.35
C GLN A 87 1.04 -17.30 0.81
N THR A 88 1.18 -16.71 -0.37
CA THR A 88 0.13 -15.95 -1.04
C THR A 88 -0.02 -16.41 -2.48
N GLY A 89 -1.08 -15.98 -3.16
CA GLY A 89 -1.22 -16.19 -4.61
C GLY A 89 -0.08 -15.58 -5.43
N CYS A 90 0.59 -14.57 -4.88
CA CYS A 90 1.73 -13.89 -5.49
C CYS A 90 3.10 -14.52 -5.16
N GLY A 91 3.11 -15.61 -4.38
CA GLY A 91 4.32 -16.30 -3.94
C GLY A 91 4.53 -16.17 -2.43
N ARG A 92 5.74 -16.52 -1.99
CA ARG A 92 6.11 -16.41 -0.57
C ARG A 92 6.44 -14.96 -0.22
N ALA A 93 5.76 -14.43 0.80
CA ALA A 93 6.05 -13.14 1.39
C ALA A 93 6.77 -13.30 2.74
N SER A 94 7.64 -12.36 3.07
CA SER A 94 8.32 -12.27 4.36
C SER A 94 8.05 -10.90 4.99
N ALA A 95 8.27 -10.80 6.31
CA ALA A 95 8.13 -9.54 7.07
C ALA A 95 8.87 -8.33 6.46
N GLN A 96 9.95 -8.58 5.70
CA GLN A 96 10.73 -7.53 5.06
C GLN A 96 10.00 -6.80 3.91
N ILE A 97 8.89 -7.36 3.42
CA ILE A 97 8.11 -6.78 2.32
C ILE A 97 7.21 -5.66 2.83
N GLY A 98 6.82 -5.68 4.12
CA GLY A 98 5.80 -4.80 4.67
C GLY A 98 4.38 -5.22 4.26
N PRO A 99 3.39 -4.37 4.48
CA PRO A 99 2.04 -4.55 3.97
C PRO A 99 2.01 -4.59 2.44
N PHE A 100 1.11 -5.37 1.87
CA PHE A 100 0.94 -5.42 0.42
C PHE A 100 -0.40 -6.01 0.01
N TYR A 101 -0.85 -5.61 -1.18
CA TYR A 101 -1.96 -6.23 -1.88
C TYR A 101 -1.45 -7.26 -2.89
N CYS A 102 -2.01 -8.47 -2.89
CA CYS A 102 -1.71 -9.48 -3.90
C CYS A 102 -2.83 -9.54 -4.96
N PRO A 103 -2.59 -9.17 -6.23
CA PRO A 103 -3.62 -9.17 -7.25
C PRO A 103 -4.07 -10.57 -7.70
N VAL A 104 -3.32 -11.63 -7.39
CA VAL A 104 -3.63 -13.01 -7.81
C VAL A 104 -4.70 -13.63 -6.93
N ASP A 105 -4.60 -13.51 -5.62
CA ASP A 105 -5.62 -13.97 -4.66
C ASP A 105 -6.58 -12.86 -4.22
N GLN A 106 -6.26 -11.62 -4.58
CA GLN A 106 -7.06 -10.42 -4.28
C GLN A 106 -7.20 -10.18 -2.78
N LEU A 107 -6.12 -10.41 -2.02
CA LEU A 107 -6.08 -10.21 -0.58
C LEU A 107 -5.06 -9.14 -0.20
N VAL A 108 -5.34 -8.44 0.90
CA VAL A 108 -4.40 -7.53 1.55
C VAL A 108 -3.69 -8.26 2.68
N TYR A 109 -2.38 -8.08 2.79
CA TYR A 109 -1.54 -8.75 3.76
C TYR A 109 -0.85 -7.76 4.69
N PHE A 110 -0.93 -7.99 6.00
CA PHE A 110 -0.25 -7.21 7.03
C PHE A 110 0.64 -8.09 7.88
N ASP A 111 1.93 -7.78 7.92
CA ASP A 111 2.87 -8.41 8.86
C ASP A 111 2.73 -7.79 10.25
N LEU A 112 2.57 -8.63 11.28
CA LEU A 112 2.38 -8.17 12.65
C LEU A 112 3.64 -7.52 13.22
N ASP A 113 4.83 -7.98 12.83
CA ASP A 113 6.09 -7.39 13.26
C ASP A 113 6.27 -5.99 12.63
N PHE A 114 5.82 -5.80 11.38
CA PHE A 114 5.78 -4.49 10.75
C PHE A 114 4.83 -3.54 11.48
N LEU A 115 3.63 -3.98 11.84
CA LEU A 115 2.66 -3.16 12.58
C LEU A 115 3.23 -2.72 13.93
N GLN A 116 3.97 -3.60 14.62
CA GLN A 116 4.63 -3.25 15.86
C GLN A 116 5.75 -2.20 15.64
N GLN A 117 6.56 -2.35 14.58
CA GLN A 117 7.58 -1.36 14.23
C GLN A 117 6.96 -0.01 13.91
N LEU A 118 5.85 0.01 13.18
CA LEU A 118 5.12 1.23 12.86
C LEU A 118 4.66 1.94 14.14
N GLN A 119 4.11 1.20 15.10
CA GLN A 119 3.71 1.74 16.40
C GLN A 119 4.90 2.27 17.19
N ASP A 120 6.03 1.57 17.20
CA ASP A 120 7.25 1.97 17.91
C ASP A 120 7.88 3.23 17.30
N GLU A 121 7.78 3.42 15.99
CA GLU A 121 8.36 4.56 15.27
C GLU A 121 7.47 5.82 15.36
N PHE A 122 6.17 5.66 15.16
CA PHE A 122 5.22 6.78 15.14
C PHE A 122 4.51 6.96 16.50
N GLY A 123 4.60 5.98 17.43
CA GLY A 123 3.99 5.99 18.75
C GLY A 123 2.47 5.88 18.72
N ALA A 124 1.84 6.10 19.88
CA ALA A 124 0.37 6.12 19.99
C ALA A 124 -0.30 7.28 19.21
N THR A 125 0.50 8.13 18.55
CA THR A 125 0.04 9.23 17.71
C THR A 125 0.02 8.87 16.22
N GLY A 126 0.49 7.67 15.81
CA GLY A 126 0.61 7.26 14.42
C GLY A 126 -0.61 6.49 13.88
N ASP A 127 -1.79 6.67 14.46
CA ASP A 127 -2.98 5.90 14.08
C ASP A 127 -3.36 6.13 12.61
N LEU A 128 -3.33 7.39 12.14
CA LEU A 128 -3.65 7.69 10.75
C LEU A 128 -2.56 7.23 9.77
N ALA A 129 -1.31 7.09 10.22
CA ALA A 129 -0.26 6.48 9.41
C ALA A 129 -0.59 5.01 9.07
N ALA A 130 -1.02 4.23 10.07
CA ALA A 130 -1.45 2.85 9.86
C ALA A 130 -2.71 2.76 8.99
N GLN A 131 -3.67 3.64 9.23
CA GLN A 131 -4.90 3.72 8.45
C GLN A 131 -4.65 4.13 6.99
N TYR A 132 -3.71 5.06 6.75
CA TYR A 132 -3.25 5.42 5.40
C TYR A 132 -2.73 4.20 4.63
N ILE A 133 -1.89 3.37 5.28
CA ILE A 133 -1.35 2.17 4.65
C ILE A 133 -2.49 1.22 4.25
N VAL A 134 -3.48 1.00 5.14
CA VAL A 134 -4.67 0.19 4.80
C VAL A 134 -5.38 0.76 3.57
N ALA A 135 -5.64 2.06 3.56
CA ALA A 135 -6.35 2.72 2.46
C ALA A 135 -5.56 2.65 1.14
N HIS A 136 -4.22 2.73 1.19
CA HIS A 136 -3.33 2.57 0.05
C HIS A 136 -3.42 1.16 -0.55
N GLU A 137 -3.33 0.11 0.27
CA GLU A 137 -3.44 -1.28 -0.19
C GLU A 137 -4.84 -1.58 -0.78
N TYR A 138 -5.89 -1.00 -0.21
CA TYR A 138 -7.23 -1.04 -0.80
C TYR A 138 -7.29 -0.27 -2.13
N GLY A 139 -6.52 0.80 -2.28
CA GLY A 139 -6.32 1.49 -3.56
C GLY A 139 -5.81 0.53 -4.65
N HIS A 140 -4.84 -0.32 -4.34
CA HIS A 140 -4.36 -1.37 -5.25
C HIS A 140 -5.43 -2.41 -5.57
N HIS A 141 -6.28 -2.77 -4.60
CA HIS A 141 -7.42 -3.63 -4.88
C HIS A 141 -8.39 -2.98 -5.88
N VAL A 142 -8.73 -1.72 -5.68
CA VAL A 142 -9.58 -0.95 -6.63
C VAL A 142 -8.95 -0.92 -8.02
N GLN A 143 -7.66 -0.65 -8.15
CA GLN A 143 -6.93 -0.67 -9.42
C GLN A 143 -7.00 -2.05 -10.11
N ASN A 144 -6.94 -3.12 -9.34
CA ASN A 144 -7.02 -4.47 -9.87
C ASN A 144 -8.43 -4.78 -10.40
N VAL A 145 -9.47 -4.54 -9.59
CA VAL A 145 -10.84 -4.88 -9.95
C VAL A 145 -11.46 -3.96 -11.01
N THR A 146 -10.91 -2.76 -11.18
CA THR A 146 -11.25 -1.85 -12.29
C THR A 146 -10.48 -2.13 -13.58
N GLY A 147 -9.50 -3.06 -13.55
CA GLY A 147 -8.66 -3.41 -14.70
C GLY A 147 -7.52 -2.42 -14.98
N ILE A 148 -7.31 -1.41 -14.14
CA ILE A 148 -6.20 -0.45 -14.24
C ILE A 148 -4.87 -1.19 -14.16
N SER A 149 -4.69 -2.09 -13.18
CA SER A 149 -3.46 -2.88 -13.01
C SER A 149 -3.14 -3.74 -14.24
N ASP A 150 -4.15 -4.36 -14.87
CA ASP A 150 -3.98 -5.11 -16.11
C ASP A 150 -3.53 -4.21 -17.26
N ARG A 151 -4.10 -3.04 -17.38
CA ARG A 151 -3.75 -2.07 -18.40
C ARG A 151 -2.32 -1.58 -18.22
N VAL A 152 -1.91 -1.29 -16.98
CA VAL A 152 -0.53 -0.90 -16.64
C VAL A 152 0.45 -2.00 -17.04
N ARG A 153 0.21 -3.27 -16.70
CA ARG A 153 1.05 -4.40 -17.12
C ARG A 153 1.19 -4.48 -18.65
N GLN A 154 0.12 -4.24 -19.39
CA GLN A 154 0.17 -4.21 -20.85
C GLN A 154 1.03 -3.05 -21.38
N LEU A 155 0.96 -1.87 -20.77
CA LEU A 155 1.77 -0.70 -21.14
C LEU A 155 3.25 -0.94 -20.83
N GLN A 156 3.56 -1.48 -19.67
CA GLN A 156 4.93 -1.88 -19.30
C GLN A 156 5.53 -2.88 -20.29
N GLY A 157 4.74 -3.89 -20.71
CA GLY A 157 5.16 -4.87 -21.72
C GLY A 157 5.40 -4.25 -23.10
N ARG A 158 4.67 -3.19 -23.47
CA ARG A 158 4.82 -2.48 -24.76
C ARG A 158 5.95 -1.45 -24.73
N ALA A 159 6.24 -0.86 -23.58
CA ALA A 159 7.25 0.17 -23.39
C ALA A 159 8.12 -0.15 -22.17
N PRO A 160 9.01 -1.18 -22.26
CA PRO A 160 9.82 -1.59 -21.11
C PRO A 160 10.73 -0.49 -20.55
N GLY A 161 11.15 0.47 -21.40
CA GLY A 161 11.97 1.61 -20.98
C GLY A 161 11.23 2.61 -20.09
N SER A 162 9.88 2.59 -20.08
CA SER A 162 9.04 3.43 -19.21
C SER A 162 8.30 2.59 -18.16
N ALA A 163 8.72 1.36 -17.91
CA ALA A 163 8.02 0.47 -16.97
C ALA A 163 7.93 1.06 -15.57
N ASN A 164 9.00 1.70 -15.09
CA ASN A 164 9.05 2.35 -13.79
C ASN A 164 8.08 3.54 -13.70
N GLU A 165 7.98 4.35 -14.75
CA GLU A 165 7.03 5.47 -14.80
C GLU A 165 5.58 5.00 -14.60
N PHE A 166 5.22 3.85 -15.20
CA PHE A 166 3.90 3.26 -15.00
C PHE A 166 3.71 2.67 -13.60
N SER A 167 4.77 2.11 -13.00
CA SER A 167 4.72 1.67 -11.61
C SER A 167 4.50 2.87 -10.68
N VAL A 168 5.30 3.91 -10.81
CA VAL A 168 5.14 5.16 -10.05
C VAL A 168 3.73 5.71 -10.19
N ALA A 169 3.18 5.79 -11.42
CA ALA A 169 1.84 6.30 -11.63
C ALA A 169 0.75 5.45 -10.92
N LEU A 170 0.96 4.13 -10.82
CA LEU A 170 0.07 3.22 -10.11
C LEU A 170 0.10 3.49 -8.59
N GLU A 171 1.30 3.63 -8.02
CA GLU A 171 1.49 3.94 -6.60
C GLU A 171 0.88 5.30 -6.23
N LEU A 172 1.16 6.33 -7.01
CA LEU A 172 0.63 7.67 -6.78
C LEU A 172 -0.91 7.70 -6.89
N GLN A 173 -1.50 6.84 -7.71
CA GLN A 173 -2.95 6.72 -7.76
C GLN A 173 -3.51 6.04 -6.51
N ALA A 174 -2.82 5.04 -5.96
CA ALA A 174 -3.21 4.41 -4.70
C ALA A 174 -3.12 5.43 -3.53
N ASP A 175 -2.08 6.27 -3.51
CA ASP A 175 -1.98 7.38 -2.54
C ASP A 175 -3.14 8.37 -2.67
N CYS A 176 -3.53 8.72 -3.89
CA CYS A 176 -4.66 9.60 -4.14
C CYS A 176 -5.99 8.97 -3.70
N PHE A 177 -6.19 7.68 -3.92
CA PHE A 177 -7.36 6.95 -3.42
C PHE A 177 -7.41 6.92 -1.88
N ALA A 178 -6.25 6.73 -1.24
CA ALA A 178 -6.14 6.83 0.21
C ALA A 178 -6.48 8.24 0.72
N GLY A 179 -6.05 9.28 0.00
CA GLY A 179 -6.41 10.66 0.27
C GLY A 179 -7.91 10.92 0.14
N ALA A 180 -8.56 10.38 -0.91
CA ALA A 180 -10.01 10.52 -1.10
C ALA A 180 -10.81 9.82 0.03
N TRP A 181 -10.35 8.66 0.50
CA TRP A 181 -10.91 8.05 1.70
C TRP A 181 -10.72 8.95 2.93
N ALA A 182 -9.52 9.48 3.17
CA ALA A 182 -9.22 10.36 4.30
C ALA A 182 -10.10 11.64 4.28
N SER A 183 -10.43 12.17 3.10
CA SER A 183 -11.42 13.25 2.94
C SER A 183 -12.78 12.87 3.55
N SER A 184 -13.24 11.64 3.29
CA SER A 184 -14.51 11.15 3.85
C SER A 184 -14.47 10.99 5.38
N VAL A 185 -13.29 10.67 5.94
CA VAL A 185 -13.08 10.62 7.40
C VAL A 185 -13.18 12.02 7.99
N ALA A 186 -12.55 13.02 7.33
CA ALA A 186 -12.62 14.42 7.72
C ALA A 186 -14.05 14.97 7.68
N GLU A 187 -14.80 14.65 6.63
CA GLU A 187 -16.21 15.08 6.49
C GLU A 187 -17.14 14.51 7.59
N ARG A 188 -16.79 13.35 8.13
CA ARG A 188 -17.53 12.71 9.23
C ARG A 188 -17.06 13.17 10.61
N ASP A 189 -16.08 14.10 10.68
CA ASP A 189 -15.49 14.62 11.94
C ASP A 189 -14.92 13.48 12.82
N LEU A 190 -14.27 12.51 12.19
CA LEU A 190 -13.69 11.35 12.86
C LEU A 190 -12.21 11.48 13.14
N PHE A 191 -11.59 12.61 12.84
CA PHE A 191 -10.25 12.92 13.31
C PHE A 191 -10.30 13.41 14.75
N ASP A 192 -9.77 12.61 15.66
CA ASP A 192 -9.87 12.87 17.10
C ASP A 192 -8.83 13.90 17.59
N ARG A 193 -7.74 14.11 16.84
CA ARG A 193 -6.61 14.92 17.26
C ARG A 193 -6.12 15.88 16.15
N PRO A 194 -5.69 17.10 16.51
CA PRO A 194 -4.99 17.97 15.57
C PRO A 194 -3.69 17.29 15.08
N GLY A 195 -3.45 17.31 13.78
CA GLY A 195 -2.20 16.82 13.18
C GLY A 195 -2.28 15.40 12.60
N GLU A 196 -3.39 14.70 12.72
CA GLU A 196 -3.54 13.34 12.14
C GLU A 196 -3.34 13.31 10.63
N ILE A 197 -3.88 14.29 9.91
CA ILE A 197 -3.64 14.42 8.45
C ILE A 197 -2.15 14.54 8.15
N GLU A 198 -1.41 15.31 8.96
CA GLU A 198 0.03 15.45 8.78
C GLU A 198 0.76 14.13 9.06
N GLU A 199 0.28 13.30 9.98
CA GLU A 199 0.83 11.96 10.23
C GLU A 199 0.71 11.07 8.97
N ALA A 200 -0.45 11.06 8.30
CA ALA A 200 -0.63 10.33 7.04
C ALA A 200 0.26 10.89 5.92
N LEU A 201 0.38 12.20 5.81
CA LEU A 201 1.26 12.84 4.85
C LEU A 201 2.73 12.48 5.07
N LEU A 202 3.18 12.47 6.34
CA LEU A 202 4.54 12.04 6.70
C LEU A 202 4.76 10.55 6.43
N ALA A 203 3.76 9.71 6.65
CA ALA A 203 3.83 8.29 6.32
C ALA A 203 3.97 8.09 4.81
N ALA A 204 3.20 8.81 3.99
CA ALA A 204 3.32 8.78 2.53
C ALA A 204 4.72 9.25 2.06
N GLU A 205 5.26 10.32 2.67
CA GLU A 205 6.62 10.80 2.38
C GLU A 205 7.70 9.79 2.76
N ALA A 206 7.56 9.12 3.92
CA ALA A 206 8.58 8.22 4.47
C ALA A 206 8.85 7.02 3.55
N VAL A 207 7.86 6.63 2.76
CA VAL A 207 7.94 5.50 1.83
C VAL A 207 8.23 5.92 0.38
N GLY A 208 8.62 7.16 0.15
CA GLY A 208 9.14 7.62 -1.14
C GLY A 208 10.50 7.02 -1.45
N ASP A 209 10.72 6.65 -2.73
CA ASP A 209 11.98 6.01 -3.18
C ASP A 209 13.22 6.85 -2.84
N ASP A 210 13.12 8.18 -2.93
CA ASP A 210 14.19 9.10 -2.56
C ASP A 210 14.55 9.02 -1.05
N ARG A 211 13.56 8.88 -0.17
CA ARG A 211 13.77 8.72 1.27
C ARG A 211 14.38 7.35 1.61
N ILE A 212 13.89 6.30 0.94
CA ILE A 212 14.41 4.94 1.10
C ILE A 212 15.87 4.87 0.67
N LEU A 213 16.22 5.41 -0.49
CA LEU A 213 17.60 5.45 -1.00
C LEU A 213 18.52 6.29 -0.11
N GLU A 214 18.05 7.47 0.34
CA GLU A 214 18.80 8.34 1.26
C GLU A 214 19.12 7.62 2.59
N SER A 215 18.12 6.96 3.18
CA SER A 215 18.28 6.22 4.44
C SER A 215 19.23 5.02 4.30
N ALA A 216 19.29 4.41 3.13
CA ALA A 216 20.20 3.33 2.77
C ALA A 216 21.60 3.84 2.40
N GLY A 217 21.83 5.16 2.33
CA GLY A 217 23.08 5.77 1.88
C GLY A 217 23.39 5.49 0.41
N GLN A 218 22.35 5.28 -0.40
CA GLN A 218 22.44 5.04 -1.84
C GLN A 218 22.28 6.35 -2.62
N GLU A 219 22.77 6.35 -3.87
CA GLU A 219 22.59 7.47 -4.79
C GLU A 219 21.12 7.54 -5.23
N ILE A 220 20.55 8.76 -5.19
CA ILE A 220 19.18 9.00 -5.63
C ILE A 220 19.16 9.10 -7.14
N ASP A 221 18.58 8.12 -7.80
CA ASP A 221 18.34 8.09 -9.24
C ASP A 221 16.84 8.02 -9.52
N PRO A 222 16.20 9.13 -9.94
CA PRO A 222 14.77 9.16 -10.20
C PRO A 222 14.30 8.19 -11.29
N GLU A 223 15.15 7.76 -12.22
CA GLU A 223 14.80 6.76 -13.24
C GLU A 223 14.65 5.35 -12.66
N SER A 224 15.23 5.10 -11.48
CA SER A 224 15.10 3.85 -10.75
C SER A 224 13.85 3.76 -9.89
N PHE A 225 13.11 4.85 -9.69
CA PHE A 225 11.94 4.88 -8.81
C PHE A 225 10.84 3.96 -9.32
N THR A 226 10.22 3.26 -8.39
CA THR A 226 9.08 2.37 -8.64
C THR A 226 7.83 2.76 -7.85
N HIS A 227 8.00 3.56 -6.78
CA HIS A 227 6.93 4.08 -5.92
C HIS A 227 6.73 5.59 -6.04
N GLY A 228 7.73 6.29 -6.59
CA GLY A 228 7.74 7.74 -6.69
C GLY A 228 8.49 8.41 -5.54
N SER A 229 8.74 9.72 -5.68
CA SER A 229 9.39 10.50 -4.63
C SER A 229 8.43 10.82 -3.48
N ALA A 230 8.99 11.12 -2.30
CA ALA A 230 8.25 11.58 -1.13
C ALA A 230 7.29 12.74 -1.46
N GLU A 231 7.80 13.73 -2.21
CA GLU A 231 7.00 14.88 -2.64
C GLU A 231 5.83 14.48 -3.56
N GLN A 232 6.05 13.56 -4.50
CA GLN A 232 4.99 13.08 -5.39
C GLN A 232 3.90 12.33 -4.61
N ARG A 233 4.29 11.44 -3.70
CA ARG A 233 3.37 10.66 -2.87
C ARG A 233 2.53 11.59 -2.00
N ARG A 234 3.16 12.52 -1.29
CA ARG A 234 2.47 13.55 -0.52
C ARG A 234 1.47 14.34 -1.37
N GLN A 235 1.91 14.80 -2.53
CA GLN A 235 1.08 15.63 -3.43
C GLN A 235 -0.18 14.88 -3.90
N TRP A 236 -0.05 13.59 -4.23
CA TRP A 236 -1.19 12.82 -4.70
C TRP A 236 -2.14 12.43 -3.58
N PHE A 237 -1.63 12.08 -2.40
CA PHE A 237 -2.48 11.93 -1.21
C PHE A 237 -3.25 13.23 -0.92
N GLN A 238 -2.57 14.37 -0.93
CA GLN A 238 -3.21 15.67 -0.72
C GLN A 238 -4.27 15.97 -1.81
N THR A 239 -4.02 15.60 -3.06
CA THR A 239 -4.99 15.76 -4.15
C THR A 239 -6.26 14.98 -3.86
N GLY A 240 -6.14 13.73 -3.40
CA GLY A 240 -7.29 12.92 -2.98
C GLY A 240 -8.04 13.54 -1.80
N LEU A 241 -7.29 13.97 -0.79
CA LEU A 241 -7.83 14.60 0.42
C LEU A 241 -8.62 15.89 0.10
N ASP A 242 -8.06 16.75 -0.75
CA ASP A 242 -8.68 18.03 -1.09
C ASP A 242 -9.93 17.90 -1.96
N THR A 243 -9.98 16.86 -2.79
CA THR A 243 -11.08 16.65 -3.73
C THR A 243 -12.16 15.71 -3.21
N GLY A 244 -11.79 14.72 -2.40
CA GLY A 244 -12.66 13.62 -1.98
C GLY A 244 -13.17 12.75 -3.14
N ASP A 245 -12.64 12.97 -4.36
CA ASP A 245 -13.15 12.38 -5.61
C ASP A 245 -12.11 11.47 -6.27
N PRO A 246 -12.28 10.14 -6.24
CA PRO A 246 -11.36 9.21 -6.89
C PRO A 246 -11.19 9.43 -8.40
N GLU A 247 -12.13 10.08 -9.08
CA GLU A 247 -12.01 10.38 -10.51
C GLU A 247 -10.95 11.45 -10.80
N GLN A 248 -10.51 12.20 -9.78
CA GLN A 248 -9.41 13.16 -9.90
C GLN A 248 -8.02 12.51 -9.80
N CYS A 249 -7.94 11.23 -9.40
CA CYS A 249 -6.70 10.48 -9.27
C CYS A 249 -6.12 10.04 -10.62
N ARG A 250 -5.85 11.01 -11.50
CA ARG A 250 -5.45 10.79 -12.91
C ARG A 250 -3.94 10.82 -13.08
N THR A 251 -3.23 9.85 -12.51
CA THR A 251 -1.75 9.81 -12.49
C THR A 251 -1.12 9.41 -13.84
N PHE A 252 -1.87 8.84 -14.77
CA PHE A 252 -1.35 8.23 -15.99
C PHE A 252 -1.25 9.16 -17.22
N ASN A 253 -1.39 10.48 -17.06
CA ASN A 253 -1.25 11.47 -18.14
C ASN A 253 -1.97 11.09 -19.45
N GLY A 254 -3.16 10.49 -19.35
CA GLY A 254 -3.96 10.04 -20.50
C GLY A 254 -3.55 8.69 -21.09
N ALA A 255 -2.50 8.03 -20.58
CA ALA A 255 -2.07 6.69 -21.07
C ALA A 255 -3.13 5.61 -20.81
N LEU A 256 -4.03 5.81 -19.85
CA LEU A 256 -5.17 4.94 -19.56
C LEU A 256 -6.50 5.45 -20.13
N ALA A 257 -6.48 6.48 -20.96
CA ALA A 257 -7.70 6.91 -21.64
C ALA A 257 -8.28 5.77 -22.47
N PRO A 258 -9.62 5.58 -22.47
CA PRO A 258 -10.28 4.46 -23.15
C PRO A 258 -10.02 4.44 -24.66
#